data_c1129797aafc23beb58305b81206fbab
#
_entry.id   c1129797aafc23beb58305b81206fbab
#
_cell.length_a   1.000
_cell.length_b   1.000
_cell.length_c   1.000
_cell.angle_alpha   90.00
_cell.angle_beta   90.00
_cell.angle_gamma   90.00
#
_symmetry.space_group_name_H-M   'P 1'
#
loop_
_entity.id
_entity.type
_entity.pdbx_description
1 polymer ?
#
loop_
_entity_poly.entity_id
_entity_poly.type
_entity_poly.pdbx_seq_one_letter_code
_entity_poly.pdbx_strand_id
1 'polypeptide(L)'
;PIRRGRFAYRYDEIAITDAAFTDAEDGETLVWEEPQAGHPYVIGADTAGEGSDWFVACVIDNSTGRLVAKYRTRTDEDLFAREVWCLGMWYNQALVGIEANFSTHPIKELSRLRYPRQFVRQVEDSLTHVVREALGFKTDRLTRPVIIAELQGIMREHPELIDDEDCLNEMLTFARNSKGRPEAVEGAHDDCVMALAITYYVRQQQRATVETRHKRVKWDKDQWEDYRSADATERAYLIGKWGNPF
;
A
#
# COMPACT_ATOMS: atom_id res chain seq x y z
N PRO A 1 13.25 14.04 0.46
CA PRO A 1 12.02 14.11 1.25
C PRO A 1 12.01 15.36 2.14
N ILE A 2 10.82 15.88 2.42
CA ILE A 2 10.63 17.00 3.36
C ILE A 2 10.53 16.51 4.81
N ARG A 3 10.12 15.22 5.01
CA ARG A 3 10.05 14.56 6.32
C ARG A 3 10.57 13.15 6.23
N ARG A 4 11.08 12.65 7.34
CA ARG A 4 11.44 11.27 7.58
C ARG A 4 10.89 10.87 8.94
N GLY A 5 10.32 9.66 9.06
CA GLY A 5 9.74 9.24 10.32
C GLY A 5 9.11 7.86 10.27
N ARG A 6 8.19 7.64 11.21
CA ARG A 6 7.40 6.42 11.37
C ARG A 6 6.04 6.75 11.96
N PHE A 7 5.09 5.82 11.90
CA PHE A 7 3.83 6.00 12.58
C PHE A 7 3.92 5.51 14.04
N ALA A 8 3.47 6.36 14.96
CA ALA A 8 3.13 5.96 16.31
C ALA A 8 1.63 5.63 16.35
N TYR A 9 1.27 4.47 16.87
CA TYR A 9 -0.12 4.03 16.96
C TYR A 9 -0.33 3.12 18.18
N ARG A 10 -1.58 2.94 18.58
CA ARG A 10 -1.99 1.90 19.53
C ARG A 10 -2.57 0.73 18.75
N TYR A 11 -2.23 -0.46 19.19
CA TYR A 11 -2.71 -1.71 18.63
C TYR A 11 -3.22 -2.62 19.75
N ASP A 12 -4.48 -3.04 19.66
CA ASP A 12 -5.16 -3.85 20.67
C ASP A 12 -5.56 -5.25 20.15
N GLU A 13 -4.81 -5.79 19.18
CA GLU A 13 -5.08 -7.06 18.49
C GLU A 13 -6.29 -7.03 17.54
N ILE A 14 -7.12 -6.00 17.58
CA ILE A 14 -8.33 -5.88 16.74
C ILE A 14 -8.21 -4.70 15.78
N ALA A 15 -7.72 -3.57 16.26
CA ALA A 15 -7.69 -2.31 15.52
C ALA A 15 -6.42 -1.51 15.80
N ILE A 16 -6.11 -0.63 14.88
CA ILE A 16 -5.12 0.43 15.06
C ILE A 16 -5.87 1.72 15.39
N THR A 17 -5.45 2.37 16.47
CA THR A 17 -6.01 3.65 16.92
C THR A 17 -4.91 4.66 17.18
N ASP A 18 -5.28 5.95 17.23
CA ASP A 18 -4.37 7.05 17.54
C ASP A 18 -3.12 7.11 16.62
N ALA A 19 -3.25 6.64 15.36
CA ALA A 19 -2.16 6.65 14.42
C ALA A 19 -1.77 8.10 14.04
N ALA A 20 -0.50 8.44 14.28
CA ALA A 20 0.08 9.74 13.96
C ALA A 20 1.48 9.58 13.40
N PHE A 21 1.81 10.32 12.34
CA PHE A 21 3.17 10.36 11.81
C PHE A 21 4.07 11.16 12.74
N THR A 22 5.21 10.57 13.08
CA THR A 22 6.21 11.16 13.98
C THR A 22 7.54 11.24 13.26
N ASP A 23 8.15 12.42 13.27
CA ASP A 23 9.49 12.60 12.70
C ASP A 23 10.53 11.84 13.50
N ALA A 24 11.41 11.14 12.80
CA ALA A 24 12.50 10.35 13.38
C ALA A 24 13.64 10.23 12.36
N GLU A 25 14.87 10.52 12.78
CA GLU A 25 16.05 10.47 11.89
C GLU A 25 16.31 9.06 11.36
N ASP A 26 16.01 8.04 12.15
CA ASP A 26 16.09 6.62 11.81
C ASP A 26 14.77 6.04 11.27
N GLY A 27 13.79 6.91 10.94
CA GLY A 27 12.51 6.48 10.39
C GLY A 27 12.66 5.86 8.99
N GLU A 28 11.84 4.87 8.71
CA GLU A 28 11.84 4.11 7.46
C GLU A 28 10.85 4.65 6.42
N THR A 29 10.00 5.61 6.82
CA THR A 29 9.06 6.30 5.92
C THR A 29 9.62 7.66 5.53
N LEU A 30 9.77 7.86 4.22
CA LEU A 30 10.17 9.11 3.60
C LEU A 30 8.94 9.80 3.00
N VAL A 31 8.79 11.10 3.22
CA VAL A 31 7.67 11.92 2.74
C VAL A 31 8.20 13.08 1.93
N TRP A 32 7.74 13.23 0.69
CA TRP A 32 8.03 14.37 -0.20
C TRP A 32 6.91 15.39 -0.20
N GLU A 33 5.66 14.91 -0.09
CA GLU A 33 4.48 15.78 0.00
C GLU A 33 3.51 15.22 1.06
N GLU A 34 3.03 16.08 1.95
CA GLU A 34 2.00 15.70 2.92
C GLU A 34 0.63 15.50 2.24
N PRO A 35 -0.26 14.67 2.83
CA PRO A 35 -1.56 14.43 2.26
C PRO A 35 -2.40 15.72 2.19
N GLN A 36 -2.94 16.00 1.02
CA GLN A 36 -3.86 17.11 0.77
C GLN A 36 -5.31 16.62 0.85
N ALA A 37 -6.17 17.40 1.48
CA ALA A 37 -7.58 17.03 1.63
C ALA A 37 -8.27 16.87 0.26
N GLY A 38 -8.97 15.75 0.07
CA GLY A 38 -9.70 15.47 -1.16
C GLY A 38 -8.87 14.90 -2.31
N HIS A 39 -7.53 14.81 -2.18
CA HIS A 39 -6.71 14.16 -3.19
C HIS A 39 -6.83 12.62 -3.08
N PRO A 40 -7.00 11.92 -4.20
CA PRO A 40 -6.95 10.46 -4.24
C PRO A 40 -5.49 9.99 -4.24
N TYR A 41 -5.15 9.04 -3.37
CA TYR A 41 -3.81 8.45 -3.29
C TYR A 41 -3.85 6.96 -3.59
N VAL A 42 -2.73 6.43 -4.03
CA VAL A 42 -2.55 5.02 -4.34
C VAL A 42 -1.25 4.54 -3.71
N ILE A 43 -1.29 3.36 -3.12
CA ILE A 43 -0.13 2.65 -2.59
C ILE A 43 0.03 1.35 -3.35
N GLY A 44 1.19 1.15 -3.96
CA GLY A 44 1.64 -0.15 -4.44
C GLY A 44 2.75 -0.65 -3.55
N ALA A 45 2.72 -1.94 -3.25
CA ALA A 45 3.72 -2.52 -2.38
C ALA A 45 4.27 -3.83 -2.95
N ASP A 46 5.58 -3.96 -2.88
CA ASP A 46 6.32 -5.18 -3.13
C ASP A 46 6.68 -5.85 -1.81
N THR A 47 6.53 -7.18 -1.76
CA THR A 47 6.77 -7.94 -0.54
C THR A 47 8.07 -8.71 -0.65
N ALA A 48 8.90 -8.62 0.39
CA ALA A 48 10.14 -9.37 0.47
C ALA A 48 9.90 -10.87 0.27
N GLY A 49 10.76 -11.48 -0.56
CA GLY A 49 10.86 -12.92 -0.66
C GLY A 49 11.69 -13.52 0.48
N GLU A 50 12.21 -14.74 0.27
CA GLU A 50 13.16 -15.33 1.22
C GLU A 50 14.52 -14.61 1.13
N GLY A 51 15.05 -14.19 2.28
CA GLY A 51 16.41 -13.67 2.39
C GLY A 51 16.55 -12.18 2.70
N SER A 52 17.31 -11.44 1.89
CA SER A 52 17.72 -10.07 2.16
C SER A 52 16.86 -8.99 1.50
N ASP A 53 15.75 -9.36 0.89
CA ASP A 53 14.89 -8.44 0.15
C ASP A 53 14.17 -7.46 1.08
N TRP A 54 13.76 -6.34 0.51
CA TRP A 54 13.05 -5.30 1.22
C TRP A 54 11.53 -5.39 0.99
N PHE A 55 10.78 -5.08 2.03
CA PHE A 55 9.39 -4.66 1.86
C PHE A 55 9.38 -3.19 1.48
N VAL A 56 8.73 -2.88 0.37
CA VAL A 56 8.63 -1.50 -0.12
C VAL A 56 7.19 -1.15 -0.41
N ALA A 57 6.74 0.00 0.06
CA ALA A 57 5.45 0.59 -0.29
C ALA A 57 5.66 2.02 -0.82
N CYS A 58 5.21 2.29 -2.04
CA CYS A 58 5.28 3.60 -2.69
C CYS A 58 3.90 4.23 -2.73
N VAL A 59 3.82 5.51 -2.38
CA VAL A 59 2.58 6.30 -2.41
C VAL A 59 2.65 7.33 -3.51
N ILE A 60 1.67 7.35 -4.41
CA ILE A 60 1.52 8.43 -5.39
C ILE A 60 0.24 9.24 -5.14
N ASP A 61 0.30 10.53 -5.40
CA ASP A 61 -0.90 11.34 -5.61
C ASP A 61 -1.49 11.00 -6.98
N ASN A 62 -2.69 10.40 -7.01
CA ASN A 62 -3.31 9.96 -8.26
C ASN A 62 -3.76 11.11 -9.16
N SER A 63 -3.84 12.34 -8.63
CA SER A 63 -4.18 13.52 -9.42
C SER A 63 -3.01 13.98 -10.28
N THR A 64 -1.78 13.89 -9.75
CA THR A 64 -0.56 14.36 -10.41
C THR A 64 0.29 13.21 -10.98
N GLY A 65 0.19 12.02 -10.39
CA GLY A 65 1.07 10.89 -10.64
C GLY A 65 2.40 10.97 -9.87
N ARG A 66 2.62 12.00 -9.04
CA ARG A 66 3.88 12.20 -8.31
C ARG A 66 4.03 11.22 -7.14
N LEU A 67 5.23 10.69 -6.96
CA LEU A 67 5.63 9.95 -5.76
C LEU A 67 5.66 10.92 -4.58
N VAL A 68 4.83 10.69 -3.58
CA VAL A 68 4.68 11.57 -2.41
C VAL A 68 5.22 10.98 -1.12
N ALA A 69 5.28 9.65 -1.02
CA ALA A 69 5.92 8.97 0.11
C ALA A 69 6.42 7.58 -0.27
N LYS A 70 7.38 7.07 0.51
CA LYS A 70 7.88 5.69 0.43
C LYS A 70 8.16 5.16 1.83
N TYR A 71 7.71 3.94 2.09
CA TYR A 71 8.10 3.13 3.24
C TYR A 71 8.95 1.95 2.76
N ARG A 72 10.12 1.75 3.34
CA ARG A 72 11.06 0.67 2.99
C ARG A 72 11.65 0.07 4.26
N THR A 73 11.45 -1.22 4.45
CA THR A 73 11.84 -1.91 5.69
C THR A 73 12.22 -3.36 5.47
N ARG A 74 12.84 -3.98 6.50
CA ARG A 74 13.10 -5.43 6.61
C ARG A 74 12.45 -6.02 7.85
N THR A 75 11.33 -5.47 8.27
CA THR A 75 10.56 -5.93 9.42
C THR A 75 9.67 -7.15 9.07
N ASP A 76 8.92 -7.64 10.06
CA ASP A 76 7.97 -8.73 9.86
C ASP A 76 6.74 -8.27 9.05
N GLU A 77 6.11 -9.20 8.34
CA GLU A 77 4.98 -8.95 7.43
C GLU A 77 3.79 -8.27 8.09
N ASP A 78 3.50 -8.59 9.35
CA ASP A 78 2.38 -8.00 10.08
C ASP A 78 2.70 -6.56 10.51
N LEU A 79 3.94 -6.26 10.87
CA LEU A 79 4.39 -4.90 11.16
C LEU A 79 4.40 -4.05 9.88
N PHE A 80 4.88 -4.62 8.77
CA PHE A 80 4.78 -3.96 7.47
C PHE A 80 3.33 -3.61 7.11
N ALA A 81 2.40 -4.56 7.26
CA ALA A 81 0.99 -4.33 6.97
C ALA A 81 0.37 -3.24 7.84
N ARG A 82 0.74 -3.17 9.13
CA ARG A 82 0.24 -2.13 10.06
C ARG A 82 0.75 -0.75 9.67
N GLU A 83 2.02 -0.64 9.29
CA GLU A 83 2.60 0.63 8.82
C GLU A 83 1.94 1.07 7.50
N VAL A 84 1.72 0.14 6.56
CA VAL A 84 0.98 0.40 5.31
C VAL A 84 -0.47 0.82 5.61
N TRP A 85 -1.11 0.22 6.60
CA TRP A 85 -2.44 0.64 7.06
C TRP A 85 -2.43 2.10 7.55
N CYS A 86 -1.47 2.46 8.41
CA CYS A 86 -1.32 3.82 8.91
C CYS A 86 -1.06 4.82 7.78
N LEU A 87 -0.13 4.48 6.90
CA LEU A 87 0.26 5.27 5.74
C LEU A 87 -0.95 5.52 4.82
N GLY A 88 -1.69 4.46 4.51
CA GLY A 88 -2.87 4.55 3.66
C GLY A 88 -4.00 5.37 4.29
N MET A 89 -4.25 5.22 5.58
CA MET A 89 -5.24 6.03 6.30
C MET A 89 -4.83 7.50 6.36
N TRP A 90 -3.56 7.79 6.54
CA TRP A 90 -3.04 9.15 6.53
C TRP A 90 -3.20 9.80 5.15
N TYR A 91 -2.91 9.06 4.08
CA TYR A 91 -3.13 9.48 2.70
C TYR A 91 -4.59 9.27 2.22
N ASN A 92 -5.56 9.78 2.99
CA ASN A 92 -6.99 9.84 2.64
C ASN A 92 -7.62 8.48 2.28
N GLN A 93 -7.25 7.40 2.97
CA GLN A 93 -7.69 6.05 2.64
C GLN A 93 -7.27 5.65 1.21
N ALA A 94 -5.98 5.77 0.93
CA ALA A 94 -5.39 5.41 -0.35
C ALA A 94 -5.83 4.02 -0.83
N LEU A 95 -5.98 3.81 -2.13
CA LEU A 95 -6.10 2.46 -2.67
C LEU A 95 -4.79 1.70 -2.47
N VAL A 96 -4.82 0.54 -1.81
CA VAL A 96 -3.63 -0.27 -1.52
C VAL A 96 -3.60 -1.53 -2.37
N GLY A 97 -2.56 -1.69 -3.19
CA GLY A 97 -2.27 -2.91 -3.95
C GLY A 97 -0.97 -3.55 -3.49
N ILE A 98 -1.03 -4.57 -2.62
CA ILE A 98 0.15 -5.34 -2.19
C ILE A 98 0.34 -6.53 -3.12
N GLU A 99 1.60 -6.85 -3.46
CA GLU A 99 1.95 -8.05 -4.19
C GLU A 99 1.59 -9.32 -3.39
N ALA A 100 1.03 -10.32 -4.08
CA ALA A 100 0.52 -11.55 -3.48
C ALA A 100 1.35 -12.79 -3.87
N ASN A 101 2.60 -12.62 -4.34
CA ASN A 101 3.38 -13.72 -4.90
C ASN A 101 4.05 -14.58 -3.85
N PHE A 102 4.74 -13.97 -2.90
CA PHE A 102 5.47 -14.69 -1.86
C PHE A 102 4.57 -14.94 -0.66
N SER A 103 3.83 -13.94 -0.24
CA SER A 103 2.93 -14.05 0.90
C SER A 103 1.63 -13.29 0.68
N THR A 104 0.54 -13.85 1.19
CA THR A 104 -0.75 -13.16 1.28
C THR A 104 -1.02 -12.61 2.68
N HIS A 105 -0.04 -12.75 3.60
CA HIS A 105 -0.22 -12.36 4.99
C HIS A 105 -0.47 -10.85 5.15
N PRO A 106 0.32 -9.95 4.54
CA PRO A 106 0.07 -8.50 4.65
C PRO A 106 -1.32 -8.10 4.14
N ILE A 107 -1.80 -8.73 3.06
CA ILE A 107 -3.14 -8.49 2.49
C ILE A 107 -4.24 -8.91 3.47
N LYS A 108 -4.08 -10.10 4.09
CA LYS A 108 -5.01 -10.62 5.10
C LYS A 108 -5.00 -9.76 6.36
N GLU A 109 -3.83 -9.29 6.78
CA GLU A 109 -3.69 -8.41 7.94
C GLU A 109 -4.40 -7.07 7.69
N LEU A 110 -4.25 -6.44 6.52
CA LEU A 110 -5.05 -5.27 6.14
C LEU A 110 -6.56 -5.55 6.18
N SER A 111 -6.98 -6.72 5.70
CA SER A 111 -8.41 -7.11 5.73
C SER A 111 -8.89 -7.32 7.17
N ARG A 112 -8.06 -7.95 8.03
CA ARG A 112 -8.34 -8.14 9.45
C ARG A 112 -8.46 -6.79 10.18
N LEU A 113 -7.59 -5.84 9.84
CA LEU A 113 -7.62 -4.45 10.33
C LEU A 113 -8.69 -3.60 9.63
N ARG A 114 -9.49 -4.19 8.74
CA ARG A 114 -10.58 -3.54 7.99
C ARG A 114 -10.13 -2.32 7.20
N TYR A 115 -8.97 -2.44 6.55
CA TYR A 115 -8.56 -1.41 5.63
C TYR A 115 -9.59 -1.23 4.51
N PRO A 116 -10.07 -0.02 4.23
CA PRO A 116 -11.29 0.17 3.41
C PRO A 116 -11.09 -0.05 1.91
N ARG A 117 -9.86 0.11 1.40
CA ARG A 117 -9.60 0.17 -0.05
C ARG A 117 -8.39 -0.67 -0.44
N GLN A 118 -8.64 -1.94 -0.74
CA GLN A 118 -7.62 -2.82 -1.30
C GLN A 118 -7.89 -3.08 -2.78
N PHE A 119 -6.82 -3.18 -3.57
CA PHE A 119 -6.88 -3.54 -4.98
C PHE A 119 -7.48 -4.93 -5.16
N VAL A 120 -8.42 -5.05 -6.10
CA VAL A 120 -9.14 -6.28 -6.42
C VAL A 120 -8.73 -6.74 -7.82
N ARG A 121 -8.30 -8.00 -7.95
CA ARG A 121 -8.06 -8.65 -9.23
C ARG A 121 -9.11 -9.73 -9.51
N GLN A 122 -9.38 -9.96 -10.78
CA GLN A 122 -10.21 -11.06 -11.22
C GLN A 122 -9.34 -12.33 -11.36
N VAL A 123 -9.83 -13.45 -10.83
CA VAL A 123 -9.15 -14.76 -10.91
C VAL A 123 -10.15 -15.76 -11.47
N GLU A 124 -9.83 -16.34 -12.63
CA GLU A 124 -10.62 -17.41 -13.21
C GLU A 124 -10.15 -18.76 -12.67
N ASP A 125 -11.08 -19.56 -12.16
CA ASP A 125 -10.83 -20.93 -11.77
C ASP A 125 -10.65 -21.80 -13.02
N SER A 126 -9.51 -22.46 -13.17
CA SER A 126 -9.15 -23.20 -14.38
C SER A 126 -10.02 -24.41 -14.67
N LEU A 127 -10.77 -24.93 -13.70
CA LEU A 127 -11.63 -26.11 -13.86
C LEU A 127 -13.09 -25.72 -14.07
N THR A 128 -13.56 -24.71 -13.33
CA THR A 128 -14.98 -24.33 -13.33
C THR A 128 -15.27 -23.12 -14.21
N HIS A 129 -14.22 -22.40 -14.69
CA HIS A 129 -14.32 -21.13 -15.41
C HIS A 129 -15.08 -20.04 -14.64
N VAL A 130 -15.24 -20.21 -13.33
CA VAL A 130 -15.87 -19.21 -12.49
C VAL A 130 -14.86 -18.11 -12.18
N VAL A 131 -15.22 -16.87 -12.51
CA VAL A 131 -14.43 -15.69 -12.16
C VAL A 131 -14.73 -15.30 -10.73
N ARG A 132 -13.69 -15.14 -9.92
CA ARG A 132 -13.76 -14.69 -8.53
C ARG A 132 -12.90 -13.47 -8.33
N GLU A 133 -13.26 -12.68 -7.34
CA GLU A 133 -12.45 -11.57 -6.89
C GLU A 133 -11.41 -12.02 -5.86
N ALA A 134 -10.20 -11.51 -5.97
CA ALA A 134 -9.12 -11.72 -5.01
C ALA A 134 -8.40 -10.41 -4.74
N LEU A 135 -8.05 -10.18 -3.47
CA LEU A 135 -7.29 -9.00 -3.07
C LEU A 135 -5.82 -9.12 -3.45
N GLY A 136 -5.19 -7.96 -3.60
CA GLY A 136 -3.77 -7.83 -3.89
C GLY A 136 -3.42 -8.00 -5.37
N PHE A 137 -2.23 -7.56 -5.72
CA PHE A 137 -1.68 -7.64 -7.08
C PHE A 137 -0.89 -8.95 -7.25
N LYS A 138 -0.93 -9.55 -8.43
CA LYS A 138 -0.12 -10.73 -8.74
C LYS A 138 0.83 -10.44 -9.89
N THR A 139 2.12 -10.54 -9.60
CA THR A 139 3.18 -10.48 -10.60
C THR A 139 3.39 -11.86 -11.22
N ASP A 140 3.18 -11.97 -12.52
CA ASP A 140 3.40 -13.19 -13.27
C ASP A 140 4.01 -12.89 -14.67
N ARG A 141 4.06 -13.89 -15.54
CA ARG A 141 4.61 -13.75 -16.89
C ARG A 141 3.85 -12.77 -17.77
N LEU A 142 2.57 -12.52 -17.49
CA LEU A 142 1.72 -11.62 -18.26
C LEU A 142 1.74 -10.21 -17.67
N THR A 143 1.63 -10.09 -16.36
CA THR A 143 1.50 -8.80 -15.68
C THR A 143 2.85 -8.07 -15.52
N ARG A 144 3.96 -8.79 -15.24
CA ARG A 144 5.28 -8.16 -15.05
C ARG A 144 5.73 -7.31 -16.25
N PRO A 145 5.68 -7.79 -17.50
CA PRO A 145 6.05 -6.97 -18.65
C PRO A 145 5.18 -5.72 -18.81
N VAL A 146 3.89 -5.82 -18.49
CA VAL A 146 2.94 -4.72 -18.62
C VAL A 146 3.25 -3.60 -17.63
N ILE A 147 3.39 -3.93 -16.34
CA ILE A 147 3.67 -2.93 -15.31
C ILE A 147 5.03 -2.25 -15.50
N ILE A 148 6.04 -3.02 -15.96
CA ILE A 148 7.36 -2.45 -16.26
C ILE A 148 7.31 -1.54 -17.49
N ALA A 149 6.58 -1.91 -18.53
CA ALA A 149 6.41 -1.05 -19.71
C ALA A 149 5.68 0.26 -19.37
N GLU A 150 4.69 0.21 -18.47
CA GLU A 150 3.98 1.40 -17.99
C GLU A 150 4.93 2.32 -17.20
N LEU A 151 5.71 1.77 -16.26
CA LEU A 151 6.70 2.54 -15.51
C LEU A 151 7.78 3.15 -16.44
N GLN A 152 8.26 2.39 -17.43
CA GLN A 152 9.20 2.89 -18.43
C GLN A 152 8.62 4.06 -19.25
N GLY A 153 7.33 4.00 -19.60
CA GLY A 153 6.61 5.09 -20.25
C GLY A 153 6.63 6.36 -19.41
N ILE A 154 6.27 6.22 -18.14
CA ILE A 154 6.27 7.32 -17.16
C ILE A 154 7.66 7.94 -17.03
N MET A 155 8.70 7.12 -16.85
CA MET A 155 10.07 7.61 -16.70
C MET A 155 10.60 8.31 -17.97
N ARG A 156 10.10 7.95 -19.14
CA ARG A 156 10.48 8.60 -20.39
C ARG A 156 9.79 9.95 -20.59
N GLU A 157 8.51 10.03 -20.22
CA GLU A 157 7.66 11.19 -20.49
C GLU A 157 7.64 12.18 -19.33
N HIS A 158 7.72 11.68 -18.10
CA HIS A 158 7.54 12.42 -16.86
C HIS A 158 8.53 11.99 -15.76
N PRO A 159 9.86 12.06 -16.00
CA PRO A 159 10.87 11.65 -15.00
C PRO A 159 10.80 12.49 -13.72
N GLU A 160 10.25 13.69 -13.79
CA GLU A 160 10.07 14.61 -12.64
C GLU A 160 9.04 14.13 -11.61
N LEU A 161 8.32 13.06 -11.88
CA LEU A 161 7.33 12.49 -10.95
C LEU A 161 7.96 11.65 -9.83
N ILE A 162 9.23 11.25 -10.01
CA ILE A 162 9.91 10.34 -9.07
C ILE A 162 11.21 10.98 -8.60
N ASP A 163 11.20 11.53 -7.39
CA ASP A 163 12.33 12.21 -6.73
C ASP A 163 13.00 11.33 -5.64
N ASP A 164 12.92 10.01 -5.77
CA ASP A 164 13.49 9.08 -4.80
C ASP A 164 14.79 8.44 -5.32
N GLU A 165 15.88 8.63 -4.56
CA GLU A 165 17.21 8.16 -4.93
C GLU A 165 17.31 6.63 -5.01
N ASP A 166 16.68 5.90 -4.07
CA ASP A 166 16.71 4.43 -4.10
C ASP A 166 16.00 3.89 -5.34
N CYS A 167 14.81 4.41 -5.65
CA CYS A 167 14.05 4.03 -6.84
C CYS A 167 14.85 4.31 -8.12
N LEU A 168 15.48 5.48 -8.22
CA LEU A 168 16.28 5.85 -9.38
C LEU A 168 17.53 4.98 -9.51
N ASN A 169 18.23 4.67 -8.41
CA ASN A 169 19.40 3.80 -8.40
C ASN A 169 19.04 2.37 -8.81
N GLU A 170 17.93 1.81 -8.31
CA GLU A 170 17.44 0.50 -8.75
C GLU A 170 17.06 0.50 -10.24
N MET A 171 16.45 1.57 -10.76
CA MET A 171 16.14 1.70 -12.18
C MET A 171 17.39 1.69 -13.06
N LEU A 172 18.51 2.28 -12.61
CA LEU A 172 19.78 2.26 -13.35
C LEU A 172 20.38 0.86 -13.48
N THR A 173 20.12 -0.03 -12.54
CA THR A 173 20.58 -1.42 -12.54
C THR A 173 19.55 -2.41 -13.07
N PHE A 174 18.37 -1.92 -13.49
CA PHE A 174 17.28 -2.75 -13.99
C PHE A 174 17.41 -2.96 -15.49
N ALA A 175 17.75 -4.19 -15.90
CA ALA A 175 18.06 -4.53 -17.28
C ALA A 175 17.33 -5.80 -17.75
N ARG A 176 17.36 -6.08 -19.05
CA ARG A 176 16.88 -7.37 -19.57
C ARG A 176 17.97 -8.42 -19.40
N ASN A 177 17.64 -9.51 -18.72
CA ASN A 177 18.53 -10.66 -18.61
C ASN A 177 18.71 -11.40 -19.96
N SER A 178 19.53 -12.44 -19.99
CA SER A 178 19.80 -13.27 -21.19
C SER A 178 18.54 -13.95 -21.78
N LYS A 179 17.46 -14.07 -21.00
CA LYS A 179 16.16 -14.59 -21.42
C LYS A 179 15.17 -13.48 -21.83
N GLY A 180 15.64 -12.23 -21.89
CA GLY A 180 14.81 -11.06 -22.21
C GLY A 180 13.87 -10.59 -21.09
N ARG A 181 13.96 -11.17 -19.88
CA ARG A 181 13.15 -10.78 -18.72
C ARG A 181 13.76 -9.54 -18.06
N PRO A 182 12.96 -8.49 -17.81
CA PRO A 182 13.41 -7.32 -17.07
C PRO A 182 13.54 -7.67 -15.58
N GLU A 183 14.73 -7.48 -15.03
CA GLU A 183 15.05 -7.71 -13.61
C GLU A 183 16.32 -6.92 -13.22
N ALA A 184 16.59 -6.79 -11.92
CA ALA A 184 17.84 -6.22 -11.45
C ALA A 184 19.03 -7.07 -11.92
N VAL A 185 20.17 -6.43 -12.19
CA VAL A 185 21.41 -7.16 -12.46
C VAL A 185 21.85 -7.92 -11.21
N GLU A 186 22.66 -8.96 -11.39
CA GLU A 186 23.12 -9.80 -10.28
C GLU A 186 23.75 -8.97 -9.15
N GLY A 187 23.26 -9.17 -7.93
CA GLY A 187 23.68 -8.43 -6.73
C GLY A 187 22.99 -7.06 -6.51
N ALA A 188 22.09 -6.66 -7.40
CA ALA A 188 21.23 -5.47 -7.20
C ALA A 188 19.79 -5.86 -6.82
N HIS A 189 19.03 -4.90 -6.30
CA HIS A 189 17.64 -5.05 -5.91
C HIS A 189 16.71 -4.40 -6.93
N ASP A 190 15.45 -4.87 -6.99
CA ASP A 190 14.37 -4.27 -7.79
C ASP A 190 13.08 -4.01 -7.00
N ASP A 191 13.16 -4.04 -5.67
CA ASP A 191 12.01 -3.93 -4.76
C ASP A 191 11.29 -2.57 -4.91
N CYS A 192 12.05 -1.47 -5.00
CA CYS A 192 11.48 -0.14 -5.23
C CYS A 192 10.89 -0.01 -6.64
N VAL A 193 11.56 -0.55 -7.65
CA VAL A 193 11.07 -0.55 -9.03
C VAL A 193 9.77 -1.32 -9.13
N MET A 194 9.67 -2.47 -8.47
CA MET A 194 8.46 -3.29 -8.47
C MET A 194 7.32 -2.64 -7.71
N ALA A 195 7.58 -2.09 -6.52
CA ALA A 195 6.58 -1.35 -5.76
C ALA A 195 6.01 -0.17 -6.57
N LEU A 196 6.86 0.62 -7.24
CA LEU A 196 6.44 1.71 -8.12
C LEU A 196 5.63 1.21 -9.33
N ALA A 197 6.10 0.16 -10.00
CA ALA A 197 5.40 -0.40 -11.15
C ALA A 197 4.00 -0.90 -10.77
N ILE A 198 3.86 -1.56 -9.63
CA ILE A 198 2.58 -1.95 -9.06
C ILE A 198 1.72 -0.72 -8.77
N THR A 199 2.30 0.32 -8.15
CA THR A 199 1.58 1.56 -7.80
C THR A 199 0.93 2.19 -9.03
N TYR A 200 1.69 2.37 -10.10
CA TYR A 200 1.18 2.98 -11.33
C TYR A 200 0.14 2.10 -12.02
N TYR A 201 0.27 0.80 -11.97
CA TYR A 201 -0.71 -0.11 -12.56
C TYR A 201 -2.04 -0.11 -11.79
N VAL A 202 -2.00 -0.25 -10.46
CA VAL A 202 -3.23 -0.37 -9.65
C VAL A 202 -4.00 0.95 -9.55
N ARG A 203 -3.36 2.10 -9.86
CA ARG A 203 -3.99 3.43 -9.81
C ARG A 203 -5.26 3.55 -10.63
N GLN A 204 -5.42 2.73 -11.65
CA GLN A 204 -6.61 2.71 -12.50
C GLN A 204 -7.89 2.34 -11.75
N GLN A 205 -7.78 1.61 -10.63
CA GLN A 205 -8.93 1.32 -9.75
C GLN A 205 -9.23 2.43 -8.75
N GLN A 206 -8.33 3.40 -8.57
CA GLN A 206 -8.58 4.51 -7.66
C GLN A 206 -9.63 5.44 -8.27
N ARG A 207 -10.82 5.41 -7.70
CA ARG A 207 -11.87 6.35 -8.07
C ARG A 207 -11.69 7.62 -7.25
N ALA A 208 -11.81 8.76 -7.88
CA ALA A 208 -11.89 10.05 -7.21
C ALA A 208 -13.23 10.16 -6.46
N THR A 209 -13.36 9.46 -5.35
CA THR A 209 -14.45 9.70 -4.43
C THR A 209 -13.92 10.68 -3.39
N VAL A 210 -14.37 11.91 -3.49
CA VAL A 210 -14.28 12.88 -2.37
C VAL A 210 -15.20 12.35 -1.28
N GLU A 211 -14.76 11.32 -0.56
CA GLU A 211 -15.41 11.03 0.71
C GLU A 211 -14.93 12.11 1.68
N THR A 212 -15.83 13.02 1.96
CA THR A 212 -15.71 13.92 3.11
C THR A 212 -15.21 13.11 4.29
N ARG A 213 -14.05 13.49 4.85
CA ARG A 213 -13.57 12.95 6.13
C ARG A 213 -14.75 12.92 7.08
N HIS A 214 -15.32 11.75 7.31
CA HIS A 214 -16.24 11.60 8.41
C HIS A 214 -15.44 11.99 9.65
N LYS A 215 -15.88 13.03 10.36
CA LYS A 215 -15.28 13.40 11.65
C LYS A 215 -15.24 12.11 12.47
N ARG A 216 -14.04 11.63 12.79
CA ARG A 216 -13.89 10.48 13.68
C ARG A 216 -14.73 10.74 14.91
N VAL A 217 -15.71 9.92 15.14
CA VAL A 217 -16.52 10.01 16.35
C VAL A 217 -15.69 9.40 17.46
N LYS A 218 -15.46 10.18 18.51
CA LYS A 218 -14.72 9.68 19.66
C LYS A 218 -15.67 8.84 20.50
N TRP A 219 -15.47 7.52 20.48
CA TRP A 219 -16.24 6.61 21.31
C TRP A 219 -15.73 6.67 22.76
N ASP A 220 -16.66 6.59 23.70
CA ASP A 220 -16.36 6.45 25.12
C ASP A 220 -15.96 5.00 25.45
N LYS A 221 -15.61 4.76 26.73
CA LYS A 221 -15.13 3.46 27.20
C LYS A 221 -16.21 2.38 27.05
N ASP A 222 -17.46 2.70 27.33
CA ASP A 222 -18.58 1.75 27.31
C ASP A 222 -18.89 1.34 25.87
N GLN A 223 -18.89 2.29 24.92
CA GLN A 223 -19.03 2.02 23.48
C GLN A 223 -17.93 1.11 22.94
N TRP A 224 -16.70 1.30 23.40
CA TRP A 224 -15.59 0.41 23.04
C TRP A 224 -15.74 -0.99 23.64
N GLU A 225 -16.27 -1.10 24.85
CA GLU A 225 -16.51 -2.37 25.53
C GLU A 225 -17.62 -3.16 24.82
N ASP A 226 -18.71 -2.52 24.46
CA ASP A 226 -19.79 -3.10 23.66
C ASP A 226 -19.28 -3.58 22.30
N TYR A 227 -18.48 -2.77 21.61
CA TYR A 227 -17.89 -3.14 20.31
C TYR A 227 -16.95 -4.33 20.40
N ARG A 228 -16.15 -4.43 21.45
CA ARG A 228 -15.22 -5.55 21.66
C ARG A 228 -15.93 -6.87 21.91
N SER A 229 -17.03 -6.84 22.64
CA SER A 229 -17.85 -8.02 22.95
C SER A 229 -18.77 -8.46 21.82
N ALA A 230 -19.04 -7.58 20.86
CA ALA A 230 -19.98 -7.80 19.76
C ALA A 230 -19.44 -8.72 18.66
N ASP A 231 -20.31 -9.48 18.01
CA ASP A 231 -20.00 -10.22 16.79
C ASP A 231 -19.84 -9.30 15.55
N ALA A 232 -19.52 -9.89 14.38
CA ALA A 232 -19.26 -9.10 13.17
C ALA A 232 -20.49 -8.30 12.69
N THR A 233 -21.70 -8.81 12.88
CA THR A 233 -22.95 -8.17 12.46
C THR A 233 -23.30 -7.03 13.43
N GLU A 234 -23.18 -7.30 14.71
CA GLU A 234 -23.40 -6.32 15.77
C GLU A 234 -22.41 -5.16 15.70
N ARG A 235 -21.12 -5.43 15.38
CA ARG A 235 -20.11 -4.39 15.17
C ARG A 235 -20.45 -3.46 14.03
N ALA A 236 -20.95 -3.98 12.91
CA ALA A 236 -21.43 -3.17 11.81
C ALA A 236 -22.62 -2.27 12.22
N TYR A 237 -23.54 -2.80 13.00
CA TYR A 237 -24.64 -2.06 13.57
C TYR A 237 -24.17 -0.95 14.53
N LEU A 238 -23.22 -1.24 15.42
CA LEU A 238 -22.67 -0.26 16.39
C LEU A 238 -21.95 0.89 15.68
N ILE A 239 -21.19 0.58 14.62
CA ILE A 239 -20.56 1.62 13.77
C ILE A 239 -21.65 2.49 13.09
N GLY A 240 -22.71 1.90 12.58
CA GLY A 240 -23.83 2.62 12.00
C GLY A 240 -24.57 3.51 13.02
N LYS A 241 -24.69 3.04 14.26
CA LYS A 241 -25.40 3.72 15.34
C LYS A 241 -24.61 4.88 15.96
N TRP A 242 -23.31 4.70 16.16
CA TRP A 242 -22.49 5.67 16.91
C TRP A 242 -21.49 6.43 16.02
N GLY A 243 -21.45 6.11 14.74
CA GLY A 243 -20.47 6.64 13.80
C GLY A 243 -19.17 5.83 13.80
N ASN A 244 -18.36 6.02 12.74
CA ASN A 244 -17.10 5.30 12.59
C ASN A 244 -16.01 5.94 13.48
N PRO A 245 -15.42 5.20 14.44
CA PRO A 245 -14.35 5.70 15.31
C PRO A 245 -12.95 5.50 14.72
N PHE A 246 -12.84 4.77 13.58
CA PHE A 246 -11.58 4.37 12.96
C PHE A 246 -11.09 5.39 11.93
#